data_5cce66aea97c98d214a46a006f985c61
#
_entry.id   5cce66aea97c98d214a46a006f985c61
#
_cell.length_a   1.000
_cell.length_b   1.000
_cell.length_c   1.000
_cell.angle_alpha   90.00
_cell.angle_beta   90.00
_cell.angle_gamma   90.00
#
_symmetry.space_group_name_H-M   'P 1'
#
loop_
_entity.id
_entity.type
_entity.pdbx_description
1 polymer ?
#
loop_
_entity_poly.entity_id
_entity_poly.type
_entity_poly.pdbx_seq_one_letter_code
_entity_poly.pdbx_strand_id
1 'polypeptide(L)'
;MKRIAEKGFTFLLTNELYWSKAYQSLTKSARNLLWAMVQELRFTGSWKKRTHEYINNGKISFTETEFKKQGLGSSATYLKARNQLIEVGLIEITYRGGYARGDMNTYKLMFIKGIHQLDRKWKNYPNENWEDDIPKVENYGIGKD
;
A
#
# COMPACT_ATOMS: atom_id res chain seq x y z
N MET A 1 13.21 3.71 -23.15
CA MET A 1 13.18 3.47 -21.92
C MET A 1 12.23 2.60 -21.26
N LYS A 2 12.35 1.41 -21.59
CA LYS A 2 11.57 0.42 -20.98
C LYS A 2 11.70 0.32 -19.51
N ARG A 3 12.89 0.59 -19.06
CA ARG A 3 13.19 0.44 -17.68
C ARG A 3 12.39 1.32 -16.78
N ILE A 4 12.18 2.54 -17.20
CA ILE A 4 11.38 3.46 -16.43
C ILE A 4 9.96 2.97 -16.40
N ALA A 5 9.46 2.52 -17.54
CA ALA A 5 8.10 2.01 -17.58
C ALA A 5 7.93 0.78 -16.71
N GLU A 6 8.99 0.01 -16.55
CA GLU A 6 8.93 -1.18 -15.71
C GLU A 6 8.89 -0.87 -14.25
N LYS A 7 9.33 0.34 -13.86
CA LYS A 7 9.39 0.68 -12.48
C LYS A 7 8.30 1.62 -12.15
N GLY A 8 7.47 1.83 -11.95
CA GLY A 8 6.60 2.80 -11.40
C GLY A 8 5.66 3.45 -12.37
N PHE A 9 6.06 3.47 -13.62
CA PHE A 9 5.19 4.10 -14.60
C PHE A 9 4.11 3.18 -15.10
N THR A 10 4.06 1.99 -14.56
CA THR A 10 3.10 1.01 -15.00
C THR A 10 1.76 1.12 -14.28
N PHE A 11 1.65 2.05 -13.35
CA PHE A 11 0.42 2.20 -12.60
C PHE A 11 -0.29 3.48 -12.99
N LEU A 12 -1.59 3.38 -13.25
CA LEU A 12 -2.42 4.55 -13.53
C LEU A 12 -3.35 4.80 -12.36
N LEU A 13 -3.40 6.04 -11.92
CA LEU A 13 -4.33 6.44 -10.88
C LEU A 13 -5.72 6.56 -11.51
N THR A 14 -6.58 5.66 -11.18
CA THR A 14 -7.93 5.68 -11.75
C THR A 14 -8.79 6.72 -11.08
N ASN A 15 -9.83 7.16 -11.79
CA ASN A 15 -10.78 8.09 -11.21
C ASN A 15 -11.47 7.49 -10.00
N GLU A 16 -11.75 6.20 -10.07
CA GLU A 16 -12.41 5.52 -8.96
C GLU A 16 -11.57 5.62 -7.68
N LEU A 17 -10.28 5.37 -7.79
CA LEU A 17 -9.41 5.45 -6.63
C LEU A 17 -9.25 6.90 -6.16
N TYR A 18 -8.95 7.78 -7.08
CA TYR A 18 -8.68 9.17 -6.73
C TYR A 18 -9.86 9.83 -6.01
N TRP A 19 -11.06 9.60 -6.50
CA TRP A 19 -12.24 10.25 -5.92
C TRP A 19 -12.87 9.46 -4.78
N SER A 20 -12.33 8.31 -4.43
CA SER A 20 -12.85 7.55 -3.31
C SER A 20 -12.67 8.36 -2.02
N LYS A 21 -13.58 8.17 -1.09
CA LYS A 21 -13.45 8.84 0.20
C LYS A 21 -12.24 8.34 0.96
N ALA A 22 -11.89 7.09 0.74
CA ALA A 22 -10.68 6.53 1.35
C ALA A 22 -9.46 7.34 0.93
N TYR A 23 -9.29 7.56 -0.36
CA TYR A 23 -8.14 8.29 -0.85
C TYR A 23 -8.19 9.77 -0.48
N GLN A 24 -9.35 10.38 -0.63
CA GLN A 24 -9.47 11.82 -0.37
C GLN A 24 -9.29 12.18 1.10
N SER A 25 -9.53 11.23 2.00
CA SER A 25 -9.35 11.48 3.42
C SER A 25 -7.89 11.40 3.87
N LEU A 26 -7.01 10.93 3.02
CA LEU A 26 -5.62 10.71 3.42
C LEU A 26 -4.86 12.00 3.64
N THR A 27 -3.99 11.99 4.64
CA THR A 27 -3.05 13.09 4.84
C THR A 27 -2.02 13.06 3.72
N LYS A 28 -1.30 14.14 3.57
CA LYS A 28 -0.23 14.21 2.58
C LYS A 28 0.80 13.10 2.82
N SER A 29 1.16 12.87 4.07
CA SER A 29 2.14 11.84 4.40
C SER A 29 1.64 10.45 4.03
N ALA A 30 0.37 10.19 4.26
CA ALA A 30 -0.20 8.89 3.90
C ALA A 30 -0.21 8.69 2.40
N ARG A 31 -0.54 9.74 1.64
CA ARG A 31 -0.48 9.65 0.18
C ARG A 31 0.95 9.42 -0.30
N ASN A 32 1.89 10.12 0.30
CA ASN A 32 3.29 9.92 -0.06
C ASN A 32 3.74 8.50 0.20
N LEU A 33 3.34 7.95 1.34
CA LEU A 33 3.69 6.57 1.65
C LEU A 33 3.04 5.60 0.67
N LEU A 34 1.78 5.84 0.34
CA LEU A 34 1.07 4.98 -0.60
C LEU A 34 1.79 4.93 -1.94
N TRP A 35 2.16 6.10 -2.47
CA TRP A 35 2.82 6.14 -3.77
C TRP A 35 4.23 5.58 -3.72
N ALA A 36 4.91 5.70 -2.58
CA ALA A 36 6.20 5.05 -2.41
C ALA A 36 6.04 3.53 -2.49
N MET A 37 4.98 3.01 -1.89
CA MET A 37 4.70 1.57 -1.97
C MET A 37 4.34 1.14 -3.39
N VAL A 38 3.60 1.96 -4.10
CA VAL A 38 3.24 1.66 -5.49
C VAL A 38 4.49 1.50 -6.34
N GLN A 39 5.50 2.31 -6.07
CA GLN A 39 6.74 2.23 -6.85
C GLN A 39 7.51 0.93 -6.63
N GLU A 40 7.19 0.21 -5.55
CA GLU A 40 7.83 -1.06 -5.31
C GLU A 40 7.19 -2.21 -6.09
N LEU A 41 6.08 -1.96 -6.75
CA LEU A 41 5.44 -3.02 -7.53
C LEU A 41 6.31 -3.45 -8.69
N ARG A 42 6.25 -4.74 -8.96
CA ARG A 42 6.92 -5.33 -10.11
C ARG A 42 5.90 -6.12 -10.91
N PHE A 43 6.10 -6.18 -12.19
CA PHE A 43 5.16 -6.90 -13.01
C PHE A 43 5.87 -7.76 -14.03
N THR A 44 5.14 -8.69 -14.60
CA THR A 44 5.63 -9.54 -15.68
C THR A 44 4.63 -9.49 -16.81
N GLY A 45 4.98 -10.04 -17.97
CA GLY A 45 4.11 -10.02 -19.12
C GLY A 45 4.32 -8.79 -19.97
N SER A 46 3.34 -8.50 -20.80
CA SER A 46 3.45 -7.41 -21.76
C SER A 46 2.26 -6.49 -21.67
N TRP A 47 2.51 -5.19 -21.51
CA TRP A 47 1.45 -4.20 -21.53
C TRP A 47 0.79 -4.15 -22.89
N LYS A 48 1.59 -4.31 -23.93
CA LYS A 48 1.09 -4.27 -25.28
C LYS A 48 0.10 -5.39 -25.56
N LYS A 49 0.41 -6.56 -25.05
CA LYS A 49 -0.45 -7.73 -25.27
C LYS A 49 -1.46 -7.91 -24.15
N ARG A 50 -1.48 -7.00 -23.22
CA ARG A 50 -2.38 -7.05 -22.07
C ARG A 50 -2.24 -8.33 -21.26
N THR A 51 -1.02 -8.85 -21.22
CA THR A 51 -0.73 -10.05 -20.44
C THR A 51 0.03 -9.73 -19.17
N HIS A 52 0.21 -8.43 -18.88
CA HIS A 52 0.97 -8.06 -17.69
C HIS A 52 0.21 -8.41 -16.42
N GLU A 53 0.95 -8.72 -15.38
CA GLU A 53 0.38 -8.91 -14.07
C GLU A 53 1.43 -8.58 -13.02
N TYR A 54 0.98 -8.15 -11.87
CA TYR A 54 1.87 -7.79 -10.78
C TYR A 54 2.25 -9.05 -10.03
N ILE A 55 3.55 -9.20 -9.77
CA ILE A 55 4.05 -10.45 -9.20
C ILE A 55 4.42 -10.33 -7.73
N ASN A 56 4.52 -9.13 -7.20
CA ASN A 56 4.93 -8.96 -5.80
C ASN A 56 3.93 -8.22 -4.92
N ASN A 57 2.69 -8.10 -5.37
CA ASN A 57 1.70 -7.47 -4.51
C ASN A 57 1.40 -8.45 -3.38
N GLY A 58 1.53 -7.99 -2.17
CA GLY A 58 1.49 -8.85 -1.00
C GLY A 58 2.86 -9.05 -0.38
N LYS A 59 3.91 -8.62 -1.10
CA LYS A 59 5.28 -8.71 -0.58
C LYS A 59 5.98 -7.38 -0.66
N ILE A 60 5.21 -6.31 -0.72
CA ILE A 60 5.75 -4.97 -0.81
C ILE A 60 6.28 -4.54 0.55
N SER A 61 7.45 -3.93 0.56
CA SER A 61 8.04 -3.43 1.78
C SER A 61 8.51 -2.00 1.56
N PHE A 62 8.17 -1.14 2.49
CA PHE A 62 8.69 0.22 2.50
C PHE A 62 8.80 0.60 3.97
N THR A 63 10.01 0.63 4.48
CA THR A 63 10.25 0.73 5.90
C THR A 63 10.30 2.17 6.39
N GLU A 64 10.24 2.30 7.70
CA GLU A 64 10.40 3.58 8.36
C GLU A 64 11.74 4.22 7.97
N THR A 65 12.78 3.41 7.90
CA THR A 65 14.11 3.90 7.52
C THR A 65 14.10 4.49 6.13
N GLU A 66 13.46 3.79 5.19
CA GLU A 66 13.35 4.27 3.81
C GLU A 66 12.52 5.55 3.75
N PHE A 67 11.46 5.61 4.52
CA PHE A 67 10.60 6.78 4.58
C PHE A 67 11.40 8.02 5.02
N LYS A 68 12.19 7.85 6.06
CA LYS A 68 13.03 8.94 6.56
C LYS A 68 14.11 9.32 5.57
N LYS A 69 14.73 8.35 4.95
CA LYS A 69 15.76 8.61 3.95
C LYS A 69 15.26 9.38 2.74
N GLN A 70 14.01 9.12 2.37
CA GLN A 70 13.41 9.82 1.23
C GLN A 70 12.89 11.20 1.62
N GLY A 71 13.03 11.58 2.87
CA GLY A 71 12.57 12.88 3.30
C GLY A 71 11.08 13.00 3.47
N LEU A 72 10.39 11.90 3.62
CA LEU A 72 8.94 11.93 3.69
C LEU A 72 8.40 12.21 5.08
N GLY A 73 9.22 12.06 6.10
CA GLY A 73 8.81 12.38 7.46
C GLY A 73 9.55 11.60 8.52
N SER A 74 9.12 11.77 9.75
CA SER A 74 9.73 11.12 10.91
C SER A 74 9.14 9.72 11.10
N SER A 75 9.66 9.01 12.09
CA SER A 75 9.13 7.70 12.47
C SER A 75 7.67 7.79 12.89
N ALA A 76 7.33 8.81 13.66
CA ALA A 76 5.94 8.98 14.09
C ALA A 76 5.02 9.25 12.90
N THR A 77 5.50 10.03 11.94
CA THR A 77 4.73 10.32 10.74
C THR A 77 4.53 9.06 9.94
N TYR A 78 5.56 8.23 9.83
CA TYR A 78 5.46 6.96 9.12
C TYR A 78 4.36 6.08 9.74
N LEU A 79 4.37 5.93 11.05
CA LEU A 79 3.39 5.08 11.72
C LEU A 79 1.98 5.59 11.51
N LYS A 80 1.78 6.89 11.62
CA LYS A 80 0.45 7.46 11.41
C LYS A 80 -0.01 7.26 9.97
N ALA A 81 0.89 7.46 9.03
CA ALA A 81 0.57 7.28 7.61
C ALA A 81 0.19 5.83 7.32
N ARG A 82 1.01 4.90 7.80
CA ARG A 82 0.74 3.49 7.60
C ARG A 82 -0.60 3.09 8.20
N ASN A 83 -0.83 3.52 9.44
CA ASN A 83 -2.05 3.15 10.12
C ASN A 83 -3.28 3.72 9.42
N GLN A 84 -3.18 4.93 8.90
CA GLN A 84 -4.29 5.51 8.16
C GLN A 84 -4.59 4.70 6.90
N LEU A 85 -3.54 4.30 6.18
CA LEU A 85 -3.74 3.52 4.96
C LEU A 85 -4.41 2.18 5.26
N ILE A 86 -4.08 1.58 6.39
CA ILE A 86 -4.72 0.33 6.79
C ILE A 86 -6.18 0.58 7.16
N GLU A 87 -6.44 1.63 7.92
CA GLU A 87 -7.78 1.95 8.37
C GLU A 87 -8.77 2.18 7.24
N VAL A 88 -8.33 2.86 6.20
CA VAL A 88 -9.22 3.13 5.09
C VAL A 88 -9.29 1.98 4.09
N GLY A 89 -8.50 0.94 4.32
CA GLY A 89 -8.56 -0.26 3.49
C GLY A 89 -7.74 -0.24 2.24
N LEU A 90 -6.79 0.69 2.11
CA LEU A 90 -5.97 0.77 0.90
C LEU A 90 -4.77 -0.15 0.93
N ILE A 91 -4.29 -0.51 2.12
CA ILE A 91 -3.23 -1.51 2.24
C ILE A 91 -3.59 -2.50 3.33
N GLU A 92 -2.93 -3.65 3.27
CA GLU A 92 -3.10 -4.69 4.28
C GLU A 92 -1.72 -5.24 4.62
N ILE A 93 -1.47 -5.54 5.88
CA ILE A 93 -0.23 -6.17 6.28
C ILE A 93 -0.34 -7.65 5.99
N THR A 94 0.58 -8.18 5.20
CA THR A 94 0.57 -9.58 4.83
C THR A 94 1.55 -10.40 5.66
N TYR A 95 2.54 -9.73 6.24
CA TYR A 95 3.50 -10.39 7.11
C TYR A 95 3.98 -9.40 8.14
N ARG A 96 3.95 -9.80 9.39
CA ARG A 96 4.42 -8.96 10.48
C ARG A 96 5.82 -9.34 10.84
N GLY A 97 6.74 -8.44 10.55
CA GLY A 97 8.14 -8.68 10.84
C GLY A 97 8.60 -8.01 12.11
N GLY A 98 9.90 -7.84 12.24
CA GLY A 98 10.47 -7.11 13.35
C GLY A 98 10.95 -7.99 14.48
N TYR A 99 10.91 -9.29 14.30
CA TYR A 99 11.36 -10.21 15.34
C TYR A 99 12.83 -10.55 15.23
N ALA A 100 13.42 -10.30 14.09
CA ALA A 100 14.84 -10.58 13.86
C ALA A 100 15.38 -9.48 12.97
N ARG A 101 16.72 -9.38 12.94
CA ARG A 101 17.37 -8.38 12.12
C ARG A 101 17.00 -8.60 10.66
N GLY A 102 16.60 -7.53 9.98
CA GLY A 102 16.24 -7.63 8.58
C GLY A 102 14.82 -8.11 8.34
N ASP A 103 14.13 -8.46 9.40
CA ASP A 103 12.76 -8.95 9.28
C ASP A 103 11.84 -7.75 9.31
N MET A 104 11.04 -7.56 8.28
CA MET A 104 10.22 -6.36 8.16
C MET A 104 8.81 -6.72 7.72
N ASN A 105 7.89 -5.80 7.95
CA ASN A 105 6.51 -5.99 7.52
C ASN A 105 6.42 -5.97 6.00
N THR A 106 5.52 -6.77 5.46
CA THR A 106 5.19 -6.68 4.04
C THR A 106 3.73 -6.35 3.90
N TYR A 107 3.39 -5.80 2.75
CA TYR A 107 2.07 -5.23 2.51
C TYR A 107 1.51 -5.62 1.17
N LYS A 108 0.18 -5.55 1.08
CA LYS A 108 -0.54 -5.73 -0.16
C LYS A 108 -1.31 -4.45 -0.44
N LEU A 109 -1.27 -3.99 -1.67
CA LEU A 109 -2.07 -2.85 -2.10
C LEU A 109 -3.42 -3.37 -2.53
N MET A 110 -4.47 -2.89 -1.88
CA MET A 110 -5.80 -3.47 -2.05
C MET A 110 -6.55 -2.97 -3.27
N PHE A 111 -6.04 -1.97 -3.93
CA PHE A 111 -6.70 -1.40 -5.10
C PHE A 111 -6.11 -1.88 -6.42
N ILE A 112 -5.18 -2.81 -6.37
CA ILE A 112 -4.58 -3.39 -7.57
C ILE A 112 -5.42 -4.58 -7.97
N LYS A 113 -5.80 -4.63 -9.22
CA LYS A 113 -6.58 -5.75 -9.72
C LYS A 113 -5.82 -7.05 -9.56
N GLY A 114 -6.50 -8.07 -9.14
CA GLY A 114 -5.91 -9.37 -8.97
C GLY A 114 -6.96 -10.43 -9.19
N ILE A 115 -6.57 -11.65 -8.98
CA ILE A 115 -7.45 -12.80 -9.15
C ILE A 115 -8.64 -12.71 -8.19
N HIS A 116 -8.37 -12.25 -6.99
CA HIS A 116 -9.42 -12.12 -5.99
C HIS A 116 -9.87 -10.68 -5.94
N GLN A 117 -11.03 -10.40 -6.46
CA GLN A 117 -11.57 -9.05 -6.53
C GLN A 117 -12.39 -8.69 -5.31
N LEU A 118 -12.16 -9.36 -4.21
CA LEU A 118 -12.98 -9.17 -3.02
C LEU A 118 -12.57 -8.02 -2.14
N ASP A 119 -11.42 -7.44 -2.42
CA ASP A 119 -10.90 -6.40 -1.55
C ASP A 119 -11.48 -5.06 -1.92
N ARG A 120 -12.60 -4.74 -1.32
CA ARG A 120 -13.31 -3.52 -1.65
C ARG A 120 -13.53 -2.59 -0.49
N LYS A 121 -12.81 -2.80 0.60
CA LYS A 121 -12.99 -2.00 1.79
C LYS A 121 -12.81 -0.53 1.53
N TRP A 122 -11.79 -0.19 0.76
CA TRP A 122 -11.54 1.21 0.49
C TRP A 122 -12.65 1.85 -0.35
N LYS A 123 -13.33 1.07 -1.18
CA LYS A 123 -14.41 1.58 -1.99
C LYS A 123 -15.62 1.94 -1.15
N ASN A 124 -15.81 1.23 -0.06
CA ASN A 124 -16.97 1.43 0.79
C ASN A 124 -16.72 2.40 1.94
N TYR A 125 -15.48 2.78 2.16
CA TYR A 125 -15.16 3.70 3.23
C TYR A 125 -15.87 5.04 3.01
N PRO A 126 -16.47 5.62 4.02
CA PRO A 126 -16.62 5.22 5.42
C PRO A 126 -17.99 4.61 5.70
N ASN A 127 -18.47 3.79 4.81
CA ASN A 127 -19.78 3.18 4.95
C ASN A 127 -19.85 2.29 6.16
N GLU A 128 -21.07 2.00 6.55
CA GLU A 128 -21.36 1.18 7.69
C GLU A 128 -20.68 -0.17 7.58
N ASN A 129 -20.06 -0.61 8.67
CA ASN A 129 -19.46 -1.93 8.80
C ASN A 129 -18.17 -2.17 7.99
N TRP A 130 -17.65 -1.18 7.31
CA TRP A 130 -16.40 -1.40 6.60
C TRP A 130 -15.26 -1.74 7.54
N GLU A 131 -15.30 -1.23 8.76
CA GLU A 131 -14.24 -1.46 9.73
C GLU A 131 -14.14 -2.90 10.19
N ASP A 132 -15.24 -3.63 10.11
CA ASP A 132 -15.23 -5.01 10.58
C ASP A 132 -14.32 -5.89 9.76
N ASP A 133 -14.00 -5.47 8.56
CA ASP A 133 -13.17 -6.23 7.66
C ASP A 133 -11.72 -5.84 7.69
N ILE A 134 -11.36 -4.86 8.49
CA ILE A 134 -10.00 -4.36 8.51
C ILE A 134 -9.27 -4.84 9.75
N PRO A 135 -8.04 -5.35 9.60
CA PRO A 135 -7.27 -5.81 10.75
C PRO A 135 -7.05 -4.69 11.74
N LYS A 136 -7.00 -5.01 13.00
CA LYS A 136 -6.79 -4.01 14.03
C LYS A 136 -5.36 -3.52 14.00
N VAL A 137 -5.23 -2.23 13.86
CA VAL A 137 -3.92 -1.61 13.68
C VAL A 137 -3.00 -1.81 14.86
N GLU A 138 -3.53 -1.69 16.06
CA GLU A 138 -2.68 -1.80 17.24
C GLU A 138 -1.99 -3.15 17.37
N ASN A 139 -2.49 -4.16 16.70
CA ASN A 139 -1.86 -5.46 16.74
C ASN A 139 -0.63 -5.53 15.87
N TYR A 140 -0.43 -4.53 15.05
CA TYR A 140 0.66 -4.53 14.09
C TYR A 140 1.78 -3.59 14.47
N GLY A 141 1.53 -2.71 15.40
CA GLY A 141 2.49 -1.69 15.70
C GLY A 141 3.42 -2.01 16.81
N ILE A 142 3.34 -3.16 17.38
CA ILE A 142 4.06 -3.45 18.58
C ILE A 142 5.55 -3.45 18.38
N GLY A 143 6.12 -2.29 18.50
CA GLY A 143 7.56 -2.13 18.58
C GLY A 143 8.34 -2.72 17.43
N LYS A 144 7.74 -2.90 16.34
CA LYS A 144 8.45 -3.60 15.31
C LYS A 144 8.74 -2.79 14.10
N ASP A 145 8.14 -1.67 13.98
CA ASP A 145 8.43 -0.80 12.86
C ASP A 145 9.38 0.28 13.25
#